data_7a375e697d71de4aae7da002a278ad81
#
_entry.id   7a375e697d71de4aae7da002a278ad81
#
_cell.length_a   1.000
_cell.length_b   1.000
_cell.length_c   1.000
_cell.angle_alpha   90.00
_cell.angle_beta   90.00
_cell.angle_gamma   90.00
#
_symmetry.space_group_name_H-M   'P 1'
#
loop_
_entity.id
_entity.type
_entity.pdbx_description
1 polymer ?
#
loop_
_entity_poly.entity_id
_entity_poly.type
_entity_poly.pdbx_seq_one_letter_code
_entity_poly.pdbx_strand_id
1 'polypeptide(L)'
;NIPSHLRDSQNRWFALSKRARIVAVSKDRITTSAITKIEDLSDPKWKGKICTRPGSHAYNRSLLASIVAAHGEAGAEEWAKGLVNNLARKPEGNERAQAKAIFEGVCDIAVMNTYYYGKMKFNKKNPEQKDWADAIDLVFTNQSDRGNHINVAGGGVVKHSKNKDNAIALLEFLTTPKAQALYSSINYEYPVNPIMSLSDE
;
A
#
# COMPACT_ATOMS: atom_id res chain seq x y z
N ASN A 1 -8.48 19.81 10.03
CA ASN A 1 -7.08 19.62 10.51
C ASN A 1 -6.33 18.51 9.77
N ILE A 2 -6.41 18.49 8.43
CA ILE A 2 -5.63 17.57 7.61
C ILE A 2 -4.30 18.26 7.25
N PRO A 3 -3.15 17.60 7.46
CA PRO A 3 -1.83 18.16 7.11
C PRO A 3 -1.76 18.60 5.65
N SER A 4 -0.98 19.65 5.37
CA SER A 4 -0.91 20.27 4.03
C SER A 4 -0.47 19.30 2.93
N HIS A 5 0.41 18.36 3.24
CA HIS A 5 0.86 17.33 2.30
C HIS A 5 -0.18 16.21 2.03
N LEU A 6 -1.31 16.21 2.75
CA LEU A 6 -2.42 15.26 2.58
C LEU A 6 -3.69 15.93 2.04
N ARG A 7 -3.57 17.11 1.43
CA ARG A 7 -4.66 17.83 0.79
C ARG A 7 -4.18 18.62 -0.42
N ASP A 8 -5.10 18.93 -1.30
CA ASP A 8 -4.82 19.85 -2.41
C ASP A 8 -4.46 21.26 -1.92
N SER A 9 -3.49 21.91 -2.56
CA SER A 9 -3.07 23.26 -2.20
C SER A 9 -4.17 24.32 -2.29
N GLN A 10 -5.19 24.07 -3.12
CA GLN A 10 -6.40 24.90 -3.27
C GLN A 10 -7.62 24.33 -2.54
N ASN A 11 -7.41 23.34 -1.66
CA ASN A 11 -8.47 22.68 -0.87
C ASN A 11 -9.60 22.05 -1.72
N ARG A 12 -9.29 21.56 -2.92
CA ARG A 12 -10.26 20.90 -3.79
C ARG A 12 -10.52 19.44 -3.39
N TRP A 13 -9.58 18.81 -2.71
CA TRP A 13 -9.71 17.47 -2.13
C TRP A 13 -8.90 17.35 -0.84
N PHE A 14 -9.29 16.41 0.01
CA PHE A 14 -8.66 16.09 1.28
C PHE A 14 -8.49 14.59 1.41
N ALA A 15 -7.36 14.15 1.92
CA ALA A 15 -7.19 12.75 2.30
C ALA A 15 -8.08 12.40 3.49
N LEU A 16 -8.59 11.17 3.50
CA LEU A 16 -9.43 10.61 4.55
C LEU A 16 -8.78 9.40 5.22
N SER A 17 -7.93 8.68 4.51
CA SER A 17 -7.12 7.59 5.04
C SER A 17 -5.82 7.43 4.25
N LYS A 18 -4.84 6.73 4.84
CA LYS A 18 -3.55 6.40 4.22
C LYS A 18 -3.33 4.89 4.20
N ARG A 19 -2.57 4.40 3.23
CA ARG A 19 -2.06 3.04 3.15
C ARG A 19 -0.65 3.03 2.57
N ALA A 20 0.21 2.22 3.15
CA ALA A 20 1.56 2.04 2.63
C ALA A 20 1.58 0.96 1.55
N ARG A 21 2.38 1.16 0.51
CA ARG A 21 2.70 0.16 -0.49
C ARG A 21 3.99 -0.53 -0.07
N ILE A 22 3.87 -1.66 0.62
CA ILE A 22 4.98 -2.38 1.25
C ILE A 22 5.45 -3.54 0.40
N VAL A 23 6.59 -4.08 0.76
CA VAL A 23 7.05 -5.39 0.31
C VAL A 23 6.67 -6.42 1.38
N ALA A 24 5.93 -7.46 0.99
CA ALA A 24 5.71 -8.64 1.80
C ALA A 24 6.77 -9.69 1.44
N VAL A 25 7.38 -10.29 2.43
CA VAL A 25 8.39 -11.34 2.25
C VAL A 25 7.98 -12.62 2.96
N SER A 26 8.38 -13.76 2.43
CA SER A 26 8.21 -15.03 3.13
C SER A 26 8.96 -15.01 4.44
N LYS A 27 8.28 -15.24 5.53
CA LYS A 27 8.83 -15.24 6.88
C LYS A 27 9.95 -16.28 7.07
N ASP A 28 9.81 -17.40 6.41
CA ASP A 28 10.75 -18.52 6.55
C ASP A 28 11.92 -18.50 5.55
N ARG A 29 11.77 -17.76 4.41
CA ARG A 29 12.71 -17.84 3.30
C ARG A 29 13.47 -16.56 3.01
N ILE A 30 12.99 -15.41 3.50
CA ILE A 30 13.62 -14.09 3.28
C ILE A 30 13.74 -13.33 4.59
N THR A 31 14.94 -12.91 4.91
CA THR A 31 15.18 -12.00 6.03
C THR A 31 14.71 -10.59 5.66
N THR A 32 13.95 -9.93 6.52
CA THR A 32 13.38 -8.57 6.26
C THR A 32 14.47 -7.54 5.93
N SER A 33 15.66 -7.66 6.53
CA SER A 33 16.82 -6.79 6.27
C SER A 33 17.44 -6.96 4.88
N ALA A 34 17.07 -8.00 4.12
CA ALA A 34 17.59 -8.22 2.77
C ALA A 34 17.01 -7.25 1.73
N ILE A 35 15.91 -6.55 2.07
CA ILE A 35 15.23 -5.54 1.26
C ILE A 35 15.09 -4.28 2.11
N THR A 36 15.78 -3.22 1.74
CA THR A 36 15.75 -1.94 2.45
C THR A 36 15.07 -0.84 1.64
N LYS A 37 15.11 -0.97 0.32
CA LYS A 37 14.54 -0.02 -0.64
C LYS A 37 13.64 -0.76 -1.62
N ILE A 38 12.65 -0.06 -2.15
CA ILE A 38 11.79 -0.61 -3.21
C ILE A 38 12.59 -0.89 -4.48
N GLU A 39 13.68 -0.17 -4.69
CA GLU A 39 14.62 -0.34 -5.79
C GLU A 39 15.32 -1.70 -5.75
N ASP A 40 15.54 -2.27 -4.58
CA ASP A 40 16.19 -3.58 -4.40
C ASP A 40 15.44 -4.71 -5.12
N LEU A 41 14.15 -4.52 -5.44
CA LEU A 41 13.35 -5.51 -6.16
C LEU A 41 13.81 -5.73 -7.62
N SER A 42 14.61 -4.83 -8.18
CA SER A 42 15.19 -4.98 -9.51
C SER A 42 16.52 -5.76 -9.52
N ASP A 43 17.10 -6.07 -8.34
CA ASP A 43 18.33 -6.82 -8.22
C ASP A 43 18.16 -8.25 -8.77
N PRO A 44 19.02 -8.72 -9.69
CA PRO A 44 18.96 -10.07 -10.27
C PRO A 44 18.98 -11.23 -9.26
N LYS A 45 19.44 -11.00 -8.02
CA LYS A 45 19.39 -12.02 -6.94
C LYS A 45 17.96 -12.50 -6.64
N TRP A 46 16.95 -11.72 -7.01
CA TRP A 46 15.54 -12.04 -6.82
C TRP A 46 14.88 -12.72 -8.01
N LYS A 47 15.67 -13.18 -8.99
CA LYS A 47 15.14 -13.85 -10.20
C LYS A 47 14.24 -15.03 -9.84
N GLY A 48 13.00 -14.98 -10.37
CA GLY A 48 11.98 -16.01 -10.13
C GLY A 48 11.39 -16.00 -8.71
N LYS A 49 11.54 -14.91 -7.94
CA LYS A 49 11.10 -14.85 -6.55
C LYS A 49 9.98 -13.86 -6.27
N ILE A 50 9.61 -13.02 -7.23
CA ILE A 50 8.67 -11.92 -7.01
C ILE A 50 7.31 -12.23 -7.62
N CYS A 51 6.24 -12.00 -6.84
CA CYS A 51 4.86 -11.96 -7.31
C CYS A 51 4.29 -10.54 -7.21
N THR A 52 3.46 -10.17 -8.19
CA THR A 52 2.74 -8.91 -8.15
C THR A 52 1.42 -9.01 -8.91
N ARG A 53 0.49 -8.16 -8.59
CA ARG A 53 -0.70 -7.95 -9.41
C ARG A 53 -0.33 -7.25 -10.72
N PRO A 54 -1.24 -7.20 -11.73
CA PRO A 54 -0.96 -6.56 -13.01
C PRO A 54 -0.43 -5.13 -12.88
N GLY A 55 0.60 -4.79 -13.66
CA GLY A 55 1.22 -3.46 -13.70
C GLY A 55 0.25 -2.34 -14.12
N SER A 56 -0.79 -2.68 -14.91
CA SER A 56 -1.86 -1.75 -15.30
C SER A 56 -2.77 -1.32 -14.15
N HIS A 57 -2.74 -2.02 -13.01
CA HIS A 57 -3.56 -1.66 -11.85
C HIS A 57 -3.09 -0.35 -11.21
N ALA A 58 -4.06 0.47 -10.76
CA ALA A 58 -3.81 1.79 -10.19
C ALA A 58 -2.72 1.82 -9.09
N TYR A 59 -2.63 0.78 -8.24
CA TYR A 59 -1.63 0.73 -7.17
C TYR A 59 -0.20 0.56 -7.70
N ASN A 60 0.01 -0.28 -8.71
CA ASN A 60 1.32 -0.45 -9.33
C ASN A 60 1.69 0.75 -10.21
N ARG A 61 0.72 1.36 -10.88
CA ARG A 61 0.94 2.62 -11.62
C ARG A 61 1.35 3.75 -10.69
N SER A 62 0.71 3.87 -9.52
CA SER A 62 1.06 4.87 -8.51
C SER A 62 2.46 4.62 -7.93
N LEU A 63 2.83 3.37 -7.67
CA LEU A 63 4.18 3.00 -7.25
C LEU A 63 5.21 3.37 -8.34
N LEU A 64 4.95 3.00 -9.59
CA LEU A 64 5.84 3.36 -10.70
C LEU A 64 5.99 4.88 -10.84
N ALA A 65 4.91 5.64 -10.69
CA ALA A 65 4.97 7.10 -10.69
C ALA A 65 5.86 7.66 -9.57
N SER A 66 5.91 7.01 -8.39
CA SER A 66 6.83 7.40 -7.33
C SER A 66 8.30 7.11 -7.65
N ILE A 67 8.57 6.05 -8.42
CA ILE A 67 9.92 5.76 -8.93
C ILE A 67 10.31 6.77 -10.00
N VAL A 68 9.39 7.14 -10.90
CA VAL A 68 9.63 8.22 -11.91
C VAL A 68 9.96 9.54 -11.19
N ALA A 69 9.23 9.89 -10.16
CA ALA A 69 9.50 11.11 -9.39
C ALA A 69 10.88 11.11 -8.70
N ALA A 70 11.38 9.94 -8.29
CA ALA A 70 12.67 9.80 -7.61
C ALA A 70 13.87 9.67 -8.59
N HIS A 71 13.69 9.00 -9.72
CA HIS A 71 14.79 8.56 -10.60
C HIS A 71 14.62 8.98 -12.06
N GLY A 72 13.57 9.73 -12.41
CA GLY A 72 13.20 10.06 -13.78
C GLY A 72 12.65 8.85 -14.55
N GLU A 73 12.24 9.08 -15.80
CA GLU A 73 11.63 8.06 -16.65
C GLU A 73 12.61 6.91 -16.98
N ALA A 74 13.85 7.24 -17.33
CA ALA A 74 14.86 6.23 -17.67
C ALA A 74 15.18 5.30 -16.50
N GLY A 75 15.37 5.86 -15.28
CA GLY A 75 15.62 5.06 -14.08
C GLY A 75 14.42 4.21 -13.66
N ALA A 76 13.21 4.73 -13.85
CA ALA A 76 11.98 3.97 -13.59
C ALA A 76 11.78 2.83 -14.59
N GLU A 77 12.13 3.04 -15.86
CA GLU A 77 12.08 2.00 -16.89
C GLU A 77 13.10 0.88 -16.59
N GLU A 78 14.32 1.22 -16.21
CA GLU A 78 15.35 0.25 -15.81
C GLU A 78 14.88 -0.58 -14.60
N TRP A 79 14.39 0.09 -13.55
CA TRP A 79 13.83 -0.59 -12.39
C TRP A 79 12.68 -1.53 -12.76
N ALA A 80 11.74 -1.08 -13.60
CA ALA A 80 10.60 -1.89 -14.03
C ALA A 80 11.03 -3.12 -14.83
N LYS A 81 12.04 -2.99 -15.71
CA LYS A 81 12.63 -4.12 -16.45
C LYS A 81 13.27 -5.13 -15.49
N GLY A 82 14.04 -4.65 -14.51
CA GLY A 82 14.64 -5.50 -13.48
C GLY A 82 13.58 -6.25 -12.67
N LEU A 83 12.54 -5.54 -12.21
CA LEU A 83 11.41 -6.16 -11.50
C LEU A 83 10.72 -7.24 -12.35
N VAL A 84 10.46 -6.96 -13.63
CA VAL A 84 9.81 -7.94 -14.54
C VAL A 84 10.69 -9.18 -14.74
N ASN A 85 12.01 -9.02 -14.86
CA ASN A 85 12.94 -10.14 -14.98
C ASN A 85 12.99 -11.04 -13.72
N ASN A 86 12.58 -10.49 -12.56
CA ASN A 86 12.58 -11.19 -11.28
C ASN A 86 11.23 -11.85 -10.94
N LEU A 87 10.21 -11.72 -11.80
CA LEU A 87 8.91 -12.32 -11.56
C LEU A 87 8.96 -13.85 -11.56
N ALA A 88 8.33 -14.46 -10.58
CA ALA A 88 8.14 -15.91 -10.47
C ALA A 88 7.06 -16.42 -11.42
N ARG A 89 6.08 -15.57 -11.72
CA ARG A 89 4.96 -15.88 -12.63
C ARG A 89 4.46 -14.62 -13.33
N LYS A 90 3.59 -14.79 -14.32
CA LYS A 90 2.88 -13.67 -14.95
C LYS A 90 2.07 -12.91 -13.87
N PRO A 91 2.11 -11.56 -13.86
CA PRO A 91 1.30 -10.77 -12.93
C PRO A 91 -0.19 -11.05 -13.05
N GLU A 92 -0.81 -11.43 -11.93
CA GLU A 92 -2.22 -11.80 -11.89
C GLU A 92 -2.83 -11.60 -10.49
N GLY A 93 -4.15 -11.71 -10.40
CA GLY A 93 -4.87 -11.69 -9.13
C GLY A 93 -4.83 -10.34 -8.40
N ASN A 94 -5.34 -10.37 -7.18
CA ASN A 94 -5.32 -9.24 -6.25
C ASN A 94 -4.21 -9.40 -5.20
N GLU A 95 -4.17 -8.52 -4.20
CA GLU A 95 -3.13 -8.53 -3.15
C GLU A 95 -3.16 -9.81 -2.29
N ARG A 96 -4.36 -10.36 -2.00
CA ARG A 96 -4.50 -11.62 -1.25
C ARG A 96 -3.92 -12.80 -2.04
N ALA A 97 -4.08 -12.79 -3.37
CA ALA A 97 -3.50 -13.80 -4.24
C ALA A 97 -1.96 -13.76 -4.23
N GLN A 98 -1.35 -12.60 -3.94
CA GLN A 98 0.10 -12.50 -3.78
C GLN A 98 0.56 -13.10 -2.44
N ALA A 99 -0.13 -12.79 -1.34
CA ALA A 99 0.17 -13.39 -0.04
C ALA A 99 -0.04 -14.92 -0.06
N LYS A 100 -1.12 -15.38 -0.69
CA LYS A 100 -1.36 -16.82 -0.93
C LYS A 100 -0.22 -17.46 -1.72
N ALA A 101 0.27 -16.81 -2.76
CA ALA A 101 1.38 -17.31 -3.57
C ALA A 101 2.69 -17.44 -2.77
N ILE A 102 2.95 -16.54 -1.81
CA ILE A 102 4.07 -16.67 -0.88
C ILE A 102 3.85 -17.89 0.04
N PHE A 103 2.67 -18.01 0.62
CA PHE A 103 2.31 -19.16 1.48
C PHE A 103 2.47 -20.49 0.74
N GLU A 104 2.04 -20.58 -0.51
CA GLU A 104 2.15 -21.78 -1.36
C GLU A 104 3.58 -22.01 -1.95
N GLY A 105 4.53 -21.11 -1.69
CA GLY A 105 5.90 -21.26 -2.18
C GLY A 105 6.09 -20.95 -3.67
N VAL A 106 5.11 -20.31 -4.32
CA VAL A 106 5.20 -19.89 -5.73
C VAL A 106 6.20 -18.73 -5.89
N CYS A 107 6.28 -17.86 -4.90
CA CYS A 107 7.25 -16.78 -4.81
C CYS A 107 7.62 -16.52 -3.35
N ASP A 108 8.68 -15.74 -3.13
CA ASP A 108 9.17 -15.40 -1.81
C ASP A 108 8.88 -13.94 -1.43
N ILE A 109 8.59 -13.11 -2.41
CA ILE A 109 8.46 -11.66 -2.28
C ILE A 109 7.22 -11.20 -3.05
N ALA A 110 6.47 -10.25 -2.48
CA ALA A 110 5.37 -9.60 -3.19
C ALA A 110 5.24 -8.12 -2.82
N VAL A 111 4.62 -7.34 -3.70
CA VAL A 111 4.28 -5.93 -3.44
C VAL A 111 2.79 -5.83 -3.15
N MET A 112 2.42 -5.27 -1.98
CA MET A 112 1.02 -5.18 -1.56
C MET A 112 0.76 -3.94 -0.68
N ASN A 113 -0.51 -3.60 -0.48
CA ASN A 113 -0.91 -2.55 0.46
C ASN A 113 -1.09 -3.13 1.87
N THR A 114 -0.66 -2.38 2.89
CA THR A 114 -0.68 -2.78 4.31
C THR A 114 -2.04 -3.29 4.79
N TYR A 115 -3.13 -2.62 4.44
CA TYR A 115 -4.46 -2.97 4.94
C TYR A 115 -4.93 -4.38 4.54
N TYR A 116 -4.38 -4.97 3.48
CA TYR A 116 -4.71 -6.36 3.13
C TYR A 116 -4.18 -7.35 4.15
N TYR A 117 -3.04 -7.05 4.78
CA TYR A 117 -2.52 -7.87 5.87
C TYR A 117 -3.53 -7.97 7.02
N GLY A 118 -3.99 -6.83 7.55
CA GLY A 118 -5.00 -6.80 8.61
C GLY A 118 -6.30 -7.49 8.18
N LYS A 119 -6.77 -7.21 6.94
CA LYS A 119 -7.98 -7.87 6.40
C LYS A 119 -7.85 -9.37 6.22
N MET A 120 -6.68 -9.92 6.00
CA MET A 120 -6.44 -11.37 5.99
C MET A 120 -6.31 -11.93 7.39
N LYS A 121 -5.50 -11.29 8.23
CA LYS A 121 -5.21 -11.71 9.61
C LYS A 121 -6.47 -11.90 10.45
N PHE A 122 -7.46 -11.01 10.28
CA PHE A 122 -8.71 -10.99 11.05
C PHE A 122 -9.94 -11.41 10.23
N ASN A 123 -9.75 -12.15 9.14
CA ASN A 123 -10.85 -12.57 8.27
C ASN A 123 -11.64 -13.73 8.87
N LYS A 124 -12.84 -13.43 9.39
CA LYS A 124 -13.75 -14.45 9.95
C LYS A 124 -14.52 -15.26 8.90
N LYS A 125 -14.67 -14.71 7.66
CA LYS A 125 -15.41 -15.38 6.57
C LYS A 125 -14.55 -16.40 5.81
N ASN A 126 -13.26 -16.11 5.71
CA ASN A 126 -12.28 -16.93 5.00
C ASN A 126 -11.08 -17.13 5.92
N PRO A 127 -11.19 -18.01 6.92
CA PRO A 127 -10.18 -18.17 7.98
C PRO A 127 -8.81 -18.63 7.46
N GLU A 128 -8.76 -19.30 6.31
CA GLU A 128 -7.53 -19.71 5.62
C GLU A 128 -6.62 -18.51 5.24
N GLN A 129 -7.19 -17.31 5.12
CA GLN A 129 -6.41 -16.10 4.81
C GLN A 129 -5.50 -15.69 5.97
N LYS A 130 -5.80 -16.15 7.18
CA LYS A 130 -4.94 -15.94 8.35
C LYS A 130 -3.59 -16.65 8.15
N ASP A 131 -3.60 -17.87 7.61
CA ASP A 131 -2.37 -18.64 7.34
C ASP A 131 -1.49 -17.91 6.30
N TRP A 132 -2.12 -17.29 5.29
CA TRP A 132 -1.40 -16.49 4.29
C TRP A 132 -0.77 -15.23 4.91
N ALA A 133 -1.49 -14.58 5.85
CA ALA A 133 -0.95 -13.43 6.57
C ALA A 133 0.18 -13.84 7.53
N ASP A 134 0.04 -14.99 8.21
CA ASP A 134 1.04 -15.49 9.17
C ASP A 134 2.33 -15.96 8.50
N ALA A 135 2.29 -16.29 7.21
CA ALA A 135 3.45 -16.71 6.41
C ALA A 135 4.31 -15.54 5.90
N ILE A 136 3.89 -14.29 6.10
CA ILE A 136 4.59 -13.12 5.56
C ILE A 136 5.01 -12.13 6.65
N ASP A 137 6.16 -11.50 6.44
CA ASP A 137 6.56 -10.29 7.15
C ASP A 137 6.41 -9.07 6.25
N LEU A 138 6.17 -7.90 6.87
CA LEU A 138 5.97 -6.64 6.16
C LEU A 138 7.24 -5.79 6.22
N VAL A 139 7.76 -5.40 5.05
CA VAL A 139 8.92 -4.53 4.93
C VAL A 139 8.48 -3.15 4.44
N PHE A 140 8.66 -2.15 5.29
CA PHE A 140 8.50 -0.74 4.94
C PHE A 140 9.81 -0.24 4.35
N THR A 141 9.83 -0.03 3.05
CA THR A 141 11.03 0.32 2.30
C THR A 141 11.43 1.79 2.43
N ASN A 142 12.67 2.12 2.08
CA ASN A 142 13.20 3.49 1.97
C ASN A 142 13.14 4.32 3.27
N GLN A 143 13.21 3.68 4.45
CA GLN A 143 13.08 4.38 5.74
C GLN A 143 14.27 5.30 6.05
N SER A 144 15.42 5.06 5.44
CA SER A 144 16.63 5.88 5.59
C SER A 144 16.74 7.02 4.57
N ASP A 145 15.81 7.13 3.63
CA ASP A 145 15.80 8.16 2.60
C ASP A 145 14.42 8.84 2.43
N ARG A 146 13.70 8.61 1.35
CA ARG A 146 12.43 9.29 1.03
C ARG A 146 11.18 8.70 1.70
N GLY A 147 11.33 7.64 2.46
CA GLY A 147 10.21 6.93 3.07
C GLY A 147 9.49 5.96 2.12
N ASN A 148 8.63 5.15 2.70
CA ASN A 148 7.81 4.20 1.96
C ASN A 148 6.74 4.92 1.14
N HIS A 149 6.43 4.41 -0.06
CA HIS A 149 5.36 4.97 -0.88
C HIS A 149 4.00 4.86 -0.17
N ILE A 150 3.36 6.00 0.03
CA ILE A 150 2.04 6.12 0.65
C ILE A 150 1.00 6.51 -0.41
N ASN A 151 -0.12 5.81 -0.38
CA ASN A 151 -1.31 6.19 -1.13
C ASN A 151 -2.40 6.69 -0.18
N VAL A 152 -3.28 7.55 -0.67
CA VAL A 152 -4.39 8.09 0.11
C VAL A 152 -5.74 7.73 -0.53
N ALA A 153 -6.76 7.56 0.29
CA ALA A 153 -8.14 7.72 -0.12
C ALA A 153 -8.59 9.12 0.28
N GLY A 154 -9.31 9.79 -0.58
CA GLY A 154 -9.71 11.17 -0.34
C GLY A 154 -11.06 11.49 -0.94
N GLY A 155 -11.57 12.67 -0.60
CA GLY A 155 -12.83 13.21 -1.10
C GLY A 155 -12.74 14.70 -1.38
N GLY A 156 -13.65 15.17 -2.22
CA GLY A 156 -13.83 16.59 -2.52
C GLY A 156 -15.27 16.87 -2.90
N VAL A 157 -15.70 18.12 -2.78
CA VAL A 157 -17.03 18.55 -3.17
C VAL A 157 -17.03 18.94 -4.64
N VAL A 158 -17.87 18.31 -5.46
CA VAL A 158 -17.96 18.66 -6.87
C VAL A 158 -18.57 20.06 -7.06
N LYS A 159 -18.06 20.81 -8.05
CA LYS A 159 -18.41 22.20 -8.30
C LYS A 159 -19.92 22.45 -8.37
N HIS A 160 -20.66 21.56 -9.00
CA HIS A 160 -22.10 21.69 -9.26
C HIS A 160 -22.98 20.84 -8.33
N SER A 161 -22.43 20.43 -7.16
CA SER A 161 -23.25 19.74 -6.15
C SER A 161 -24.44 20.60 -5.72
N LYS A 162 -25.62 19.99 -5.69
CA LYS A 162 -26.83 20.61 -5.16
C LYS A 162 -26.90 20.63 -3.62
N ASN A 163 -26.04 19.78 -2.98
CA ASN A 163 -26.00 19.56 -1.53
C ASN A 163 -24.60 19.87 -0.97
N LYS A 164 -24.06 21.05 -1.30
CA LYS A 164 -22.67 21.41 -0.92
C LYS A 164 -22.45 21.38 0.59
N ASP A 165 -23.36 21.98 1.36
CA ASP A 165 -23.21 22.09 2.81
C ASP A 165 -23.22 20.71 3.48
N ASN A 166 -24.10 19.81 3.05
CA ASN A 166 -24.12 18.43 3.54
C ASN A 166 -22.84 17.66 3.13
N ALA A 167 -22.31 17.90 1.92
CA ALA A 167 -21.07 17.28 1.48
C ALA A 167 -19.86 17.77 2.29
N ILE A 168 -19.82 19.07 2.63
CA ILE A 168 -18.79 19.64 3.50
C ILE A 168 -18.90 19.04 4.90
N ALA A 169 -20.11 19.05 5.49
CA ALA A 169 -20.34 18.46 6.82
C ALA A 169 -19.94 16.99 6.88
N LEU A 170 -20.19 16.21 5.82
CA LEU A 170 -19.73 14.83 5.72
C LEU A 170 -18.20 14.73 5.71
N LEU A 171 -17.51 15.53 4.89
CA LEU A 171 -16.06 15.53 4.84
C LEU A 171 -15.45 15.92 6.18
N GLU A 172 -16.00 16.93 6.85
CA GLU A 172 -15.59 17.33 8.20
C GLU A 172 -15.79 16.21 9.21
N PHE A 173 -16.95 15.55 9.20
CA PHE A 173 -17.21 14.38 10.05
C PHE A 173 -16.20 13.26 9.81
N LEU A 174 -15.86 12.94 8.54
CA LEU A 174 -14.93 11.88 8.19
C LEU A 174 -13.48 12.14 8.67
N THR A 175 -13.15 13.39 9.04
CA THR A 175 -11.85 13.74 9.62
C THR A 175 -11.86 13.80 11.15
N THR A 176 -13.02 13.59 11.79
CA THR A 176 -13.09 13.56 13.26
C THR A 176 -12.41 12.31 13.81
N PRO A 177 -11.92 12.33 15.08
CA PRO A 177 -11.34 11.15 15.73
C PRO A 177 -12.25 9.92 15.67
N LYS A 178 -13.55 10.09 15.88
CA LYS A 178 -14.55 9.01 15.82
C LYS A 178 -14.58 8.31 14.46
N ALA A 179 -14.62 9.07 13.37
CA ALA A 179 -14.64 8.51 12.02
C ALA A 179 -13.26 7.91 11.64
N GLN A 180 -12.18 8.57 12.04
CA GLN A 180 -10.83 8.11 11.78
C GLN A 180 -10.52 6.77 12.48
N ALA A 181 -11.05 6.54 13.68
CA ALA A 181 -10.95 5.25 14.36
C ALA A 181 -11.60 4.11 13.56
N LEU A 182 -12.69 4.37 12.82
CA LEU A 182 -13.33 3.37 11.96
C LEU A 182 -12.46 2.99 10.76
N TYR A 183 -11.70 3.92 10.18
CA TYR A 183 -10.75 3.59 9.11
C TYR A 183 -9.68 2.62 9.61
N SER A 184 -9.17 2.81 10.81
CA SER A 184 -8.15 1.93 11.39
C SER A 184 -8.73 0.57 11.79
N SER A 185 -9.79 0.54 12.57
CA SER A 185 -10.32 -0.69 13.17
C SER A 185 -11.07 -1.61 12.19
N ILE A 186 -11.69 -1.03 11.13
CA ILE A 186 -12.49 -1.80 10.16
C ILE A 186 -11.75 -2.01 8.84
N ASN A 187 -11.08 -0.96 8.36
CA ASN A 187 -10.40 -1.01 7.07
C ASN A 187 -8.91 -1.32 7.18
N TYR A 188 -8.31 -1.24 8.37
CA TYR A 188 -6.86 -1.40 8.61
C TYR A 188 -6.04 -0.38 7.81
N GLU A 189 -6.61 0.82 7.58
CA GLU A 189 -5.95 1.96 6.95
C GLU A 189 -5.49 2.96 8.02
N TYR A 190 -4.38 3.64 7.78
CA TYR A 190 -3.86 4.63 8.70
C TYR A 190 -4.71 5.91 8.70
N PRO A 191 -4.98 6.50 9.88
CA PRO A 191 -5.68 7.77 9.96
C PRO A 191 -4.84 8.91 9.36
N VAL A 192 -5.53 9.96 8.92
CA VAL A 192 -4.90 11.20 8.44
C VAL A 192 -4.90 12.31 9.48
N ASN A 193 -5.76 12.20 10.50
CA ASN A 193 -5.81 13.15 11.60
C ASN A 193 -4.59 12.90 12.52
N PRO A 194 -3.69 13.91 12.71
CA PRO A 194 -2.45 13.72 13.47
C PRO A 194 -2.66 13.51 14.98
N ILE A 195 -3.86 13.78 15.50
CA ILE A 195 -4.21 13.56 16.92
C ILE A 195 -4.42 12.07 17.21
N MET A 196 -4.70 11.28 16.17
CA MET A 196 -4.92 9.84 16.31
C MET A 196 -3.59 9.11 16.47
N SER A 197 -3.37 8.48 17.62
CA SER A 197 -2.36 7.44 17.76
C SER A 197 -2.84 6.15 17.06
N LEU A 198 -1.91 5.40 16.49
CA LEU A 198 -2.19 4.01 16.11
C LEU A 198 -2.35 3.20 17.39
N SER A 199 -3.31 2.28 17.43
CA SER A 199 -3.36 1.28 18.50
C SER A 199 -2.14 0.36 18.37
N ASP A 200 -1.64 -0.12 19.50
CA ASP A 200 -0.51 -1.07 19.58
C ASP A 200 -0.92 -2.51 19.16
N GLU A 201 -2.15 -2.71 18.65
CA GLU A 201 -2.69 -3.99 18.18
C GLU A 201 -2.54 -4.20 16.67
#